data_90e7565a0dc9ae2a03d3947c2f61c180
#
_entry.id   90e7565a0dc9ae2a03d3947c2f61c180
#
_cell.length_a   1.000
_cell.length_b   1.000
_cell.length_c   1.000
_cell.angle_alpha   90.00
_cell.angle_beta   90.00
_cell.angle_gamma   90.00
#
_symmetry.space_group_name_H-M   'P 1'
#
loop_
_entity.id
_entity.type
_entity.pdbx_description
1 polymer ?
#
loop_
_entity_poly.entity_id
_entity_poly.type
_entity_poly.pdbx_seq_one_letter_code
_entity_poly.pdbx_strand_id
1 'polypeptide(L)'
;EGGATISASEYFRRLCQKITVALSEFTSEGYVYRVDLRLRPEGAAGNIAYSLDGFERYYQSRGETWERLALLKAWPVAGDRALGRRFLEMARPFIYDQPFDLKALEEVRGIKRKIDRRMSTKQQGRGQRARNVKLGAGGIREIELIVQTLQVPYGGRTPQIRERNTMKALGALRDQSLISAEECETLSSAYVFLRDVENKLQMVDDAQTHSLPIDGQELTACARRLGYVDNELSAAAEQFLRDYRRHTGQVNRIFEDIFGASEPSRFSQSIR
;
A
#
# COMPACT_ATOMS: atom_id res chain seq x y z
N GLU A 1 -35.06 8.32 -35.92
CA GLU A 1 -34.48 7.28 -35.07
C GLU A 1 -34.03 7.94 -33.76
N GLY A 2 -34.84 7.80 -32.71
CA GLY A 2 -34.57 8.40 -31.39
C GLY A 2 -33.44 7.66 -30.69
N GLY A 3 -32.22 8.17 -30.80
CA GLY A 3 -31.10 7.69 -30.00
C GLY A 3 -31.39 7.91 -28.50
N ALA A 4 -31.39 6.84 -27.71
CA ALA A 4 -31.59 6.94 -26.26
C ALA A 4 -30.51 7.83 -25.65
N THR A 5 -30.87 9.00 -25.14
CA THR A 5 -29.95 9.89 -24.43
C THR A 5 -29.66 9.30 -23.05
N ILE A 6 -28.39 9.01 -22.77
CA ILE A 6 -27.95 8.56 -21.45
C ILE A 6 -27.35 9.73 -20.65
N SER A 7 -27.42 9.68 -19.32
CA SER A 7 -26.79 10.70 -18.47
C SER A 7 -25.25 10.66 -18.58
N ALA A 8 -24.60 11.80 -18.31
CA ALA A 8 -23.14 11.85 -18.25
C ALA A 8 -22.55 10.81 -17.26
N SER A 9 -23.19 10.64 -16.10
CA SER A 9 -22.79 9.63 -15.10
C SER A 9 -22.82 8.21 -15.68
N GLU A 10 -23.91 7.86 -16.38
CA GLU A 10 -24.05 6.55 -17.01
C GLU A 10 -23.04 6.36 -18.15
N TYR A 11 -22.80 7.40 -18.94
CA TYR A 11 -21.79 7.36 -20.00
C TYR A 11 -20.39 7.04 -19.44
N PHE A 12 -19.94 7.81 -18.44
CA PHE A 12 -18.63 7.61 -17.86
C PHE A 12 -18.51 6.30 -17.07
N ARG A 13 -19.58 5.85 -16.43
CA ARG A 13 -19.63 4.52 -15.81
C ARG A 13 -19.37 3.42 -16.84
N ARG A 14 -20.05 3.45 -17.98
CA ARG A 14 -19.86 2.47 -19.08
C ARG A 14 -18.47 2.58 -19.68
N LEU A 15 -17.95 3.80 -19.85
CA LEU A 15 -16.60 4.02 -20.36
C LEU A 15 -15.55 3.40 -19.44
N CYS A 16 -15.62 3.65 -18.13
CA CYS A 16 -14.71 3.04 -17.15
C CYS A 16 -14.79 1.50 -17.15
N GLN A 17 -15.99 0.93 -17.28
CA GLN A 17 -16.16 -0.51 -17.40
C GLN A 17 -15.47 -1.06 -18.66
N LYS A 18 -15.65 -0.43 -19.81
CA LYS A 18 -14.99 -0.83 -21.05
C LYS A 18 -13.47 -0.74 -20.97
N ILE A 19 -12.93 0.33 -20.38
CA ILE A 19 -11.48 0.48 -20.14
C ILE A 19 -10.98 -0.63 -19.23
N THR A 20 -11.71 -0.94 -18.15
CA THR A 20 -11.36 -2.01 -17.23
C THR A 20 -11.30 -3.35 -17.93
N VAL A 21 -12.31 -3.69 -18.71
CA VAL A 21 -12.35 -4.93 -19.51
C VAL A 21 -11.17 -4.97 -20.47
N ALA A 22 -10.96 -3.93 -21.28
CA ALA A 22 -9.87 -3.87 -22.26
C ALA A 22 -8.48 -4.05 -21.66
N LEU A 23 -8.28 -3.65 -20.38
CA LEU A 23 -7.00 -3.80 -19.70
C LEU A 23 -6.84 -5.15 -18.97
N SER A 24 -7.94 -5.74 -18.49
CA SER A 24 -7.89 -6.90 -17.58
C SER A 24 -8.47 -8.18 -18.14
N GLU A 25 -9.09 -8.16 -19.31
CA GLU A 25 -9.62 -9.35 -19.96
C GLU A 25 -8.47 -10.27 -20.41
N PHE A 26 -8.63 -11.57 -20.15
CA PHE A 26 -7.68 -12.58 -20.58
C PHE A 26 -7.93 -12.93 -22.07
N THR A 27 -6.90 -12.76 -22.88
CA THR A 27 -6.89 -13.10 -24.30
C THR A 27 -5.91 -14.26 -24.55
N SER A 28 -5.76 -14.72 -25.81
CA SER A 28 -4.73 -15.68 -26.20
C SER A 28 -3.31 -15.19 -25.90
N GLU A 29 -3.10 -13.87 -25.86
CA GLU A 29 -1.82 -13.22 -25.57
C GLU A 29 -1.65 -12.87 -24.05
N GLY A 30 -2.61 -13.25 -23.20
CA GLY A 30 -2.66 -12.88 -21.80
C GLY A 30 -3.51 -11.63 -21.54
N TYR A 31 -3.20 -10.85 -20.52
CA TYR A 31 -3.88 -9.60 -20.18
C TYR A 31 -2.87 -8.46 -19.98
N VAL A 32 -3.31 -7.21 -20.14
CA VAL A 32 -2.40 -6.05 -20.07
C VAL A 32 -2.09 -5.68 -18.63
N TYR A 33 -3.14 -5.44 -17.83
CA TYR A 33 -3.02 -5.05 -16.43
C TYR A 33 -4.17 -5.63 -15.61
N ARG A 34 -3.89 -5.99 -14.37
CA ARG A 34 -4.93 -6.18 -13.38
C ARG A 34 -5.45 -4.83 -12.91
N VAL A 35 -6.76 -4.60 -13.09
CA VAL A 35 -7.45 -3.39 -12.64
C VAL A 35 -8.23 -3.67 -11.36
N ASP A 36 -8.02 -2.85 -10.32
CA ASP A 36 -8.75 -2.90 -9.07
C ASP A 36 -9.35 -1.52 -8.76
N LEU A 37 -10.66 -1.40 -8.89
CA LEU A 37 -11.38 -0.14 -8.70
C LEU A 37 -11.93 0.04 -7.28
N ARG A 38 -11.52 -0.76 -6.29
CA ARG A 38 -12.06 -0.68 -4.93
C ARG A 38 -11.57 0.52 -4.13
N LEU A 39 -10.43 1.12 -4.50
CA LEU A 39 -9.92 2.34 -3.87
C LEU A 39 -10.61 3.58 -4.45
N ARG A 40 -11.87 3.75 -4.14
CA ARG A 40 -12.72 4.86 -4.55
C ARG A 40 -13.71 5.23 -3.44
N PRO A 41 -14.38 6.39 -3.49
CA PRO A 41 -15.43 6.74 -2.55
C PRO A 41 -16.42 5.60 -2.31
N GLU A 42 -16.73 5.33 -1.03
CA GLU A 42 -17.60 4.23 -0.58
C GLU A 42 -17.09 2.82 -0.97
N GLY A 43 -15.83 2.69 -1.41
CA GLY A 43 -15.22 1.40 -1.75
C GLY A 43 -15.94 0.69 -2.89
N ALA A 44 -16.20 -0.61 -2.72
CA ALA A 44 -16.84 -1.42 -3.75
C ALA A 44 -18.31 -1.03 -4.03
N ALA A 45 -19.00 -0.36 -3.10
CA ALA A 45 -20.39 0.06 -3.21
C ALA A 45 -20.55 1.39 -3.97
N GLY A 46 -19.50 2.22 -4.02
CA GLY A 46 -19.55 3.53 -4.63
C GLY A 46 -19.55 3.52 -6.15
N ASN A 47 -19.88 4.67 -6.74
CA ASN A 47 -19.81 4.86 -8.18
C ASN A 47 -18.39 4.70 -8.71
N ILE A 48 -18.24 4.24 -9.95
CA ILE A 48 -16.92 4.07 -10.59
C ILE A 48 -16.38 5.42 -11.07
N ALA A 49 -17.24 6.33 -11.47
CA ALA A 49 -16.89 7.65 -11.97
C ALA A 49 -17.68 8.74 -11.21
N TYR A 50 -16.99 9.81 -10.87
CA TYR A 50 -17.54 11.01 -10.23
C TYR A 50 -17.13 12.26 -11.00
N SER A 51 -17.94 13.32 -10.96
CA SER A 51 -17.48 14.66 -11.30
C SER A 51 -16.52 15.18 -10.21
N LEU A 52 -15.73 16.22 -10.51
CA LEU A 52 -14.91 16.88 -9.48
C LEU A 52 -15.75 17.37 -8.31
N ASP A 53 -16.87 18.03 -8.58
CA ASP A 53 -17.79 18.50 -7.53
C ASP A 53 -18.40 17.34 -6.72
N GLY A 54 -18.58 16.17 -7.34
CA GLY A 54 -19.02 14.96 -6.67
C GLY A 54 -17.96 14.42 -5.69
N PHE A 55 -16.69 14.39 -6.11
CA PHE A 55 -15.57 14.04 -5.25
C PHE A 55 -15.42 15.05 -4.11
N GLU A 56 -15.46 16.35 -4.40
CA GLU A 56 -15.32 17.41 -3.40
C GLU A 56 -16.37 17.28 -2.30
N ARG A 57 -17.65 17.21 -2.67
CA ARG A 57 -18.76 17.02 -1.71
C ARG A 57 -18.59 15.76 -0.87
N TYR A 58 -18.13 14.66 -1.49
CA TYR A 58 -17.89 13.42 -0.77
C TYR A 58 -16.78 13.57 0.27
N TYR A 59 -15.62 14.09 -0.11
CA TYR A 59 -14.48 14.22 0.80
C TYR A 59 -14.71 15.28 1.90
N GLN A 60 -15.53 16.29 1.64
CA GLN A 60 -15.92 17.28 2.65
C GLN A 60 -16.87 16.71 3.73
N SER A 61 -17.66 15.69 3.40
CA SER A 61 -18.73 15.21 4.29
C SER A 61 -18.60 13.77 4.79
N ARG A 62 -18.01 12.88 4.00
CA ARG A 62 -18.02 11.43 4.25
C ARG A 62 -16.68 10.72 4.05
N GLY A 63 -15.63 11.45 3.69
CA GLY A 63 -14.31 10.85 3.46
C GLY A 63 -13.75 10.19 4.72
N GLU A 64 -13.18 9.00 4.58
CA GLU A 64 -12.64 8.18 5.67
C GLU A 64 -11.11 8.25 5.73
N THR A 65 -10.52 7.95 6.89
CA THR A 65 -9.05 7.97 7.12
C THR A 65 -8.29 7.06 6.14
N TRP A 66 -8.83 5.89 5.81
CA TRP A 66 -8.17 4.99 4.86
C TRP A 66 -8.07 5.59 3.44
N GLU A 67 -9.03 6.44 3.06
CA GLU A 67 -9.01 7.13 1.75
C GLU A 67 -7.91 8.18 1.72
N ARG A 68 -7.66 8.88 2.84
CA ARG A 68 -6.52 9.80 2.96
C ARG A 68 -5.21 9.07 2.66
N LEU A 69 -5.00 7.88 3.27
CA LEU A 69 -3.81 7.05 3.02
C LEU A 69 -3.74 6.57 1.56
N ALA A 70 -4.86 6.18 0.97
CA ALA A 70 -4.91 5.73 -0.42
C ALA A 70 -4.57 6.88 -1.40
N LEU A 71 -5.12 8.08 -1.16
CA LEU A 71 -4.91 9.24 -2.01
C LEU A 71 -3.48 9.77 -2.01
N LEU A 72 -2.66 9.48 -0.98
CA LEU A 72 -1.21 9.76 -1.01
C LEU A 72 -0.50 9.13 -2.22
N LYS A 73 -1.05 8.04 -2.76
CA LYS A 73 -0.50 7.33 -3.92
C LYS A 73 -1.22 7.69 -5.23
N ALA A 74 -2.25 8.55 -5.18
CA ALA A 74 -3.03 8.91 -6.36
C ALA A 74 -2.18 9.62 -7.42
N TRP A 75 -2.39 9.21 -8.67
CA TRP A 75 -1.70 9.79 -9.81
C TRP A 75 -2.55 9.68 -11.09
N PRO A 76 -2.75 10.79 -11.83
CA PRO A 76 -3.41 10.73 -13.14
C PRO A 76 -2.49 10.07 -14.16
N VAL A 77 -2.86 8.88 -14.63
CA VAL A 77 -2.04 8.07 -15.54
C VAL A 77 -2.41 8.26 -17.01
N ALA A 78 -3.66 8.69 -17.30
CA ALA A 78 -4.17 8.87 -18.64
C ALA A 78 -5.29 9.91 -18.65
N GLY A 79 -5.69 10.36 -19.84
CA GLY A 79 -6.77 11.32 -20.06
C GLY A 79 -6.32 12.78 -19.92
N ASP A 80 -7.23 13.66 -19.52
CA ASP A 80 -6.94 15.08 -19.34
C ASP A 80 -6.06 15.35 -18.11
N ARG A 81 -4.83 15.77 -18.37
CA ARG A 81 -3.86 16.09 -17.31
C ARG A 81 -4.25 17.30 -16.46
N ALA A 82 -4.98 18.27 -17.05
CA ALA A 82 -5.46 19.43 -16.30
C ALA A 82 -6.54 19.01 -15.30
N LEU A 83 -7.47 18.18 -15.73
CA LEU A 83 -8.47 17.57 -14.84
C LEU A 83 -7.83 16.77 -13.71
N GLY A 84 -6.80 15.96 -14.04
CA GLY A 84 -6.05 15.20 -13.05
C GLY A 84 -5.34 16.09 -12.00
N ARG A 85 -4.72 17.20 -12.42
CA ARG A 85 -4.13 18.17 -11.49
C ARG A 85 -5.19 18.81 -10.58
N ARG A 86 -6.30 19.27 -11.17
CA ARG A 86 -7.43 19.84 -10.40
C ARG A 86 -7.96 18.86 -9.35
N PHE A 87 -8.07 17.57 -9.69
CA PHE A 87 -8.45 16.54 -8.72
C PHE A 87 -7.45 16.46 -7.55
N LEU A 88 -6.13 16.41 -7.83
CA LEU A 88 -5.12 16.34 -6.78
C LEU A 88 -5.10 17.59 -5.89
N GLU A 89 -5.32 18.75 -6.49
CA GLU A 89 -5.43 20.03 -5.75
C GLU A 89 -6.67 20.05 -4.85
N MET A 90 -7.82 19.61 -5.36
CA MET A 90 -9.07 19.49 -4.61
C MET A 90 -8.96 18.48 -3.46
N ALA A 91 -8.27 17.34 -3.68
CA ALA A 91 -8.11 16.31 -2.66
C ALA A 91 -7.10 16.69 -1.54
N ARG A 92 -6.21 17.64 -1.78
CA ARG A 92 -5.15 18.04 -0.84
C ARG A 92 -5.66 18.43 0.55
N PRO A 93 -6.66 19.32 0.71
CA PRO A 93 -7.19 19.66 2.04
C PRO A 93 -7.76 18.44 2.77
N PHE A 94 -8.44 17.54 2.06
CA PHE A 94 -8.93 16.31 2.66
C PHE A 94 -7.79 15.42 3.15
N ILE A 95 -6.70 15.29 2.39
CA ILE A 95 -5.59 14.42 2.76
C ILE A 95 -4.84 14.99 3.98
N TYR A 96 -4.52 16.28 4.00
CA TYR A 96 -3.52 16.85 4.89
C TYR A 96 -4.05 17.83 5.94
N ASP A 97 -5.16 18.53 5.66
CA ASP A 97 -5.61 19.65 6.52
C ASP A 97 -6.69 19.20 7.52
N GLN A 98 -7.20 17.97 7.40
CA GLN A 98 -8.10 17.39 8.38
C GLN A 98 -7.33 16.95 9.63
N PRO A 99 -7.89 17.10 10.86
CA PRO A 99 -7.27 16.61 12.07
C PRO A 99 -6.83 15.14 11.96
N PHE A 100 -5.68 14.84 12.53
CA PHE A 100 -5.19 13.47 12.68
C PHE A 100 -5.04 13.18 14.17
N ASP A 101 -6.16 12.87 14.81
CA ASP A 101 -6.30 12.63 16.22
C ASP A 101 -6.13 11.15 16.60
N LEU A 102 -6.33 10.84 17.88
CA LEU A 102 -6.28 9.46 18.37
C LEU A 102 -7.29 8.54 17.66
N LYS A 103 -8.45 9.07 17.24
CA LYS A 103 -9.45 8.30 16.50
C LYS A 103 -8.92 7.91 15.12
N ALA A 104 -8.34 8.87 14.38
CA ALA A 104 -7.73 8.58 13.08
C ALA A 104 -6.60 7.55 13.19
N LEU A 105 -5.76 7.65 14.22
CA LEU A 105 -4.71 6.67 14.49
C LEU A 105 -5.30 5.28 14.81
N GLU A 106 -6.37 5.20 15.59
CA GLU A 106 -7.05 3.94 15.91
C GLU A 106 -7.71 3.32 14.67
N GLU A 107 -8.21 4.13 13.74
CA GLU A 107 -8.71 3.66 12.44
C GLU A 107 -7.58 3.03 11.61
N VAL A 108 -6.37 3.62 11.60
CA VAL A 108 -5.19 3.02 10.94
C VAL A 108 -4.80 1.71 11.60
N ARG A 109 -4.77 1.63 12.94
CA ARG A 109 -4.59 0.37 13.67
C ARG A 109 -5.65 -0.66 13.28
N GLY A 110 -6.90 -0.21 13.12
CA GLY A 110 -8.03 -1.04 12.65
C GLY A 110 -7.80 -1.62 11.26
N ILE A 111 -7.17 -0.88 10.35
CA ILE A 111 -6.79 -1.38 9.02
C ILE A 111 -5.83 -2.56 9.16
N LYS A 112 -4.78 -2.41 9.98
CA LYS A 112 -3.81 -3.49 10.23
C LYS A 112 -4.48 -4.71 10.84
N ARG A 113 -5.30 -4.55 11.88
CA ARG A 113 -6.06 -5.66 12.50
C ARG A 113 -6.96 -6.40 11.51
N LYS A 114 -7.61 -5.68 10.58
CA LYS A 114 -8.41 -6.30 9.51
C LYS A 114 -7.54 -7.14 8.56
N ILE A 115 -6.35 -6.67 8.23
CA ILE A 115 -5.38 -7.39 7.40
C ILE A 115 -4.96 -8.69 8.12
N ASP A 116 -4.57 -8.59 9.39
CA ASP A 116 -4.08 -9.72 10.19
C ASP A 116 -5.17 -10.80 10.36
N ARG A 117 -6.41 -10.40 10.64
CA ARG A 117 -7.56 -11.32 10.70
C ARG A 117 -7.78 -12.08 9.39
N ARG A 118 -7.73 -11.38 8.25
CA ARG A 118 -7.87 -12.02 6.92
C ARG A 118 -6.75 -13.01 6.65
N MET A 119 -5.53 -12.67 7.08
CA MET A 119 -4.38 -13.57 6.97
C MET A 119 -4.55 -14.82 7.82
N SER A 120 -4.97 -14.66 9.08
CA SER A 120 -5.22 -15.78 10.00
C SER A 120 -6.30 -16.74 9.47
N THR A 121 -7.40 -16.20 8.95
CA THR A 121 -8.50 -17.02 8.40
C THR A 121 -8.07 -17.83 7.16
N LYS A 122 -7.26 -17.23 6.26
CA LYS A 122 -6.74 -17.93 5.08
C LYS A 122 -5.70 -19.00 5.41
N GLN A 123 -5.07 -18.93 6.57
CA GLN A 123 -4.02 -19.86 7.01
C GLN A 123 -4.56 -21.07 7.78
N GLN A 124 -5.79 -21.03 8.31
CA GLN A 124 -6.38 -22.14 9.08
C GLN A 124 -6.58 -23.43 8.25
N GLY A 125 -6.56 -23.36 6.93
CA GLY A 125 -6.65 -24.54 6.04
C GLY A 125 -5.31 -25.10 5.55
N ARG A 126 -4.17 -24.50 5.89
CA ARG A 126 -2.84 -24.94 5.44
C ARG A 126 -1.93 -25.10 6.65
N GLY A 127 -1.63 -26.33 7.04
CA GLY A 127 -0.96 -26.74 8.28
C GLY A 127 0.43 -26.12 8.60
N GLN A 128 0.93 -25.18 7.81
CA GLN A 128 2.07 -24.35 8.11
C GLN A 128 1.73 -22.89 7.77
N ARG A 129 2.07 -21.96 8.65
CA ARG A 129 1.90 -20.52 8.43
C ARG A 129 2.75 -20.06 7.25
N ALA A 130 2.14 -19.92 6.08
CA ALA A 130 2.81 -19.31 4.93
C ALA A 130 3.25 -17.88 5.28
N ARG A 131 4.55 -17.59 5.15
CA ARG A 131 5.12 -16.27 5.38
C ARG A 131 4.73 -15.35 4.21
N ASN A 132 3.96 -14.32 4.49
CA ASN A 132 3.51 -13.38 3.47
C ASN A 132 4.37 -12.11 3.52
N VAL A 133 5.15 -11.87 2.46
CA VAL A 133 6.12 -10.76 2.40
C VAL A 133 5.46 -9.39 2.36
N LYS A 134 4.19 -9.31 1.94
CA LYS A 134 3.45 -8.06 1.83
C LYS A 134 2.61 -7.76 3.07
N LEU A 135 1.81 -8.73 3.50
CA LEU A 135 0.77 -8.54 4.53
C LEU A 135 1.15 -9.13 5.89
N GLY A 136 2.22 -9.92 5.97
CA GLY A 136 2.73 -10.48 7.22
C GLY A 136 3.31 -9.42 8.14
N ALA A 137 3.54 -9.79 9.41
CA ALA A 137 4.22 -8.91 10.37
C ALA A 137 5.62 -8.52 9.84
N GLY A 138 5.95 -7.24 9.88
CA GLY A 138 7.17 -6.68 9.30
C GLY A 138 7.20 -6.68 7.77
N GLY A 139 6.07 -6.90 7.09
CA GLY A 139 5.99 -6.94 5.62
C GLY A 139 5.92 -5.55 4.99
N ILE A 140 5.92 -5.53 3.66
CA ILE A 140 5.88 -4.30 2.84
C ILE A 140 4.77 -3.34 3.30
N ARG A 141 3.60 -3.86 3.64
CA ARG A 141 2.44 -3.05 4.03
C ARG A 141 2.65 -2.29 5.34
N GLU A 142 3.40 -2.84 6.30
CA GLU A 142 3.74 -2.11 7.52
C GLU A 142 4.66 -0.93 7.24
N ILE A 143 5.68 -1.10 6.38
CA ILE A 143 6.55 0.00 5.94
C ILE A 143 5.72 1.11 5.26
N GLU A 144 4.82 0.73 4.34
CA GLU A 144 3.93 1.68 3.68
C GLU A 144 3.00 2.40 4.66
N LEU A 145 2.44 1.69 5.66
CA LEU A 145 1.59 2.30 6.68
C LEU A 145 2.37 3.26 7.57
N ILE A 146 3.60 2.93 7.99
CA ILE A 146 4.48 3.84 8.74
C ILE A 146 4.64 5.16 7.96
N VAL A 147 5.06 5.07 6.70
CA VAL A 147 5.30 6.24 5.85
C VAL A 147 4.03 7.05 5.69
N GLN A 148 2.92 6.43 5.29
CA GLN A 148 1.66 7.10 5.01
C GLN A 148 1.07 7.77 6.27
N THR A 149 1.17 7.10 7.42
CA THR A 149 0.65 7.63 8.69
C THR A 149 1.45 8.84 9.18
N LEU A 150 2.73 8.92 8.85
CA LEU A 150 3.54 10.12 9.12
C LEU A 150 3.31 11.23 8.08
N GLN A 151 3.08 10.88 6.82
CA GLN A 151 2.83 11.88 5.77
C GLN A 151 1.53 12.65 5.98
N VAL A 152 0.46 12.00 6.44
CA VAL A 152 -0.87 12.62 6.55
C VAL A 152 -0.89 13.81 7.53
N PRO A 153 -0.49 13.68 8.81
CA PRO A 153 -0.58 14.79 9.77
C PRO A 153 0.44 15.90 9.55
N TYR A 154 1.59 15.56 8.98
CA TYR A 154 2.69 16.54 8.81
C TYR A 154 2.73 17.15 7.41
N GLY A 155 2.12 16.50 6.41
CA GLY A 155 2.18 16.93 5.02
C GLY A 155 1.49 18.27 4.75
N GLY A 156 0.53 18.70 5.58
CA GLY A 156 -0.09 20.02 5.45
C GLY A 156 0.93 21.15 5.62
N ARG A 157 1.76 21.06 6.67
CA ARG A 157 2.77 22.04 7.03
C ARG A 157 4.13 21.83 6.34
N THR A 158 4.42 20.60 5.90
CA THR A 158 5.70 20.17 5.36
C THR A 158 5.51 19.54 3.97
N PRO A 159 5.37 20.35 2.91
CA PRO A 159 5.14 19.87 1.54
C PRO A 159 6.20 18.89 1.03
N GLN A 160 7.42 18.96 1.55
CA GLN A 160 8.57 18.12 1.17
C GLN A 160 8.34 16.64 1.40
N ILE A 161 7.49 16.27 2.38
CA ILE A 161 7.17 14.86 2.64
C ILE A 161 6.00 14.33 1.80
N ARG A 162 5.38 15.15 0.94
CA ARG A 162 4.27 14.74 0.06
C ARG A 162 4.79 13.92 -1.12
N GLU A 163 5.54 12.87 -0.85
CA GLU A 163 6.20 12.04 -1.86
C GLU A 163 5.46 10.70 -2.02
N ARG A 164 5.12 10.33 -3.25
CA ARG A 164 4.40 9.08 -3.55
C ARG A 164 5.31 7.85 -3.52
N ASN A 165 6.57 8.02 -3.90
CA ASN A 165 7.53 6.93 -3.86
C ASN A 165 7.96 6.68 -2.43
N THR A 166 7.80 5.44 -1.95
CA THR A 166 8.05 5.07 -0.55
C THR A 166 9.51 5.32 -0.14
N MET A 167 10.48 5.02 -1.01
CA MET A 167 11.89 5.23 -0.72
C MET A 167 12.24 6.72 -0.59
N LYS A 168 11.73 7.55 -1.52
CA LYS A 168 11.90 9.00 -1.44
C LYS A 168 11.18 9.60 -0.23
N ALA A 169 9.99 9.07 0.10
CA ALA A 169 9.24 9.49 1.28
C ALA A 169 10.00 9.19 2.58
N LEU A 170 10.64 8.01 2.70
CA LEU A 170 11.50 7.67 3.85
C LEU A 170 12.65 8.69 3.98
N GLY A 171 13.33 9.02 2.89
CA GLY A 171 14.37 10.05 2.91
C GLY A 171 13.84 11.41 3.36
N ALA A 172 12.70 11.85 2.80
CA ALA A 172 12.08 13.12 3.17
C ALA A 172 11.62 13.16 4.65
N LEU A 173 11.08 12.07 5.17
CA LEU A 173 10.70 11.95 6.59
C LEU A 173 11.92 12.05 7.52
N ARG A 174 13.05 11.42 7.16
CA ARG A 174 14.32 11.55 7.88
C ARG A 174 14.82 13.01 7.85
N ASP A 175 14.83 13.63 6.69
CA ASP A 175 15.33 15.01 6.51
C ASP A 175 14.49 16.03 7.31
N GLN A 176 13.25 15.69 7.62
CA GLN A 176 12.37 16.47 8.51
C GLN A 176 12.37 15.96 9.96
N SER A 177 13.28 15.05 10.33
CA SER A 177 13.43 14.48 11.67
C SER A 177 12.16 13.79 12.21
N LEU A 178 11.28 13.30 11.34
CA LEU A 178 10.09 12.54 11.69
C LEU A 178 10.39 11.06 11.93
N ILE A 179 11.49 10.59 11.36
CA ILE A 179 12.12 9.30 11.67
C ILE A 179 13.63 9.51 11.85
N SER A 180 14.29 8.63 12.61
CA SER A 180 15.74 8.68 12.77
C SER A 180 16.47 8.21 11.51
N ALA A 181 17.77 8.50 11.41
CA ALA A 181 18.62 7.98 10.33
C ALA A 181 18.67 6.45 10.33
N GLU A 182 18.74 5.84 11.50
CA GLU A 182 18.75 4.38 11.68
C GLU A 182 17.42 3.75 11.24
N GLU A 183 16.27 4.35 11.61
CA GLU A 183 14.96 3.89 11.15
C GLU A 183 14.80 4.00 9.64
N CYS A 184 15.26 5.11 9.05
CA CYS A 184 15.24 5.32 7.60
C CYS A 184 16.06 4.23 6.88
N GLU A 185 17.27 3.95 7.34
CA GLU A 185 18.12 2.92 6.76
C GLU A 185 17.50 1.53 6.90
N THR A 186 17.00 1.20 8.09
CA THR A 186 16.35 -0.08 8.39
C THR A 186 15.13 -0.30 7.50
N LEU A 187 14.21 0.68 7.43
CA LEU A 187 12.99 0.58 6.64
C LEU A 187 13.30 0.55 5.14
N SER A 188 14.30 1.32 4.69
CA SER A 188 14.69 1.36 3.27
C SER A 188 15.31 0.04 2.83
N SER A 189 16.25 -0.51 3.59
CA SER A 189 16.87 -1.79 3.26
C SER A 189 15.86 -2.94 3.29
N ALA A 190 14.98 -2.96 4.29
CA ALA A 190 13.90 -3.94 4.37
C ALA A 190 12.90 -3.81 3.20
N TYR A 191 12.55 -2.57 2.82
CA TYR A 191 11.63 -2.35 1.69
C TYR A 191 12.21 -2.88 0.39
N VAL A 192 13.47 -2.57 0.07
CA VAL A 192 14.15 -3.07 -1.13
C VAL A 192 14.21 -4.59 -1.11
N PHE A 193 14.66 -5.18 0.00
CA PHE A 193 14.74 -6.63 0.15
C PHE A 193 13.37 -7.31 -0.07
N LEU A 194 12.33 -6.84 0.62
CA LEU A 194 11.00 -7.45 0.53
C LEU A 194 10.36 -7.27 -0.87
N ARG A 195 10.65 -6.15 -1.54
CA ARG A 195 10.19 -5.93 -2.93
C ARG A 195 10.91 -6.84 -3.91
N ASP A 196 12.20 -7.09 -3.71
CA ASP A 196 12.92 -8.06 -4.55
C ASP A 196 12.39 -9.48 -4.35
N VAL A 197 12.14 -9.87 -3.10
CA VAL A 197 11.47 -11.15 -2.80
C VAL A 197 10.10 -11.23 -3.46
N GLU A 198 9.25 -10.19 -3.33
CA GLU A 198 7.92 -10.14 -3.96
C GLU A 198 8.02 -10.30 -5.48
N ASN A 199 8.94 -9.60 -6.13
CA ASN A 199 9.16 -9.68 -7.57
C ASN A 199 9.59 -11.09 -8.00
N LYS A 200 10.55 -11.72 -7.30
CA LYS A 200 11.00 -13.08 -7.60
C LYS A 200 9.92 -14.15 -7.42
N LEU A 201 9.02 -13.94 -6.44
CA LEU A 201 7.85 -14.80 -6.27
C LEU A 201 6.84 -14.67 -7.42
N GLN A 202 6.63 -13.44 -7.90
CA GLN A 202 5.66 -13.16 -8.98
C GLN A 202 6.16 -13.54 -10.38
N MET A 203 7.48 -13.62 -10.57
CA MET A 203 8.06 -14.09 -11.83
C MET A 203 7.78 -15.57 -12.13
N VAL A 204 7.29 -16.34 -11.16
CA VAL A 204 6.92 -17.74 -11.36
C VAL A 204 5.45 -17.78 -11.76
N ASP A 205 5.17 -18.24 -12.97
CA ASP A 205 3.85 -18.42 -13.55
C ASP A 205 2.97 -17.15 -13.56
N ASP A 206 3.56 -15.95 -13.58
CA ASP A 206 2.87 -14.66 -13.45
C ASP A 206 1.87 -14.63 -12.28
N ALA A 207 2.15 -15.45 -11.24
CA ALA A 207 1.26 -15.63 -10.12
C ALA A 207 1.27 -14.41 -9.21
N GLN A 208 0.09 -13.86 -8.92
CA GLN A 208 -0.04 -12.81 -7.90
C GLN A 208 0.07 -13.38 -6.48
N THR A 209 1.20 -14.01 -6.19
CA THR A 209 1.49 -14.53 -4.86
C THR A 209 2.38 -13.54 -4.08
N HIS A 210 2.17 -13.49 -2.78
CA HIS A 210 3.02 -12.75 -1.84
C HIS A 210 3.48 -13.67 -0.71
N SER A 211 3.22 -14.96 -0.82
CA SER A 211 3.56 -15.96 0.20
C SER A 211 4.78 -16.74 -0.22
N LEU A 212 5.74 -16.87 0.71
CA LEU A 212 6.90 -17.72 0.50
C LEU A 212 6.45 -19.17 0.30
N PRO A 213 7.13 -19.94 -0.55
CA PRO A 213 6.91 -21.36 -0.67
C PRO A 213 7.05 -22.07 0.68
N ILE A 214 6.21 -23.08 0.91
CA ILE A 214 6.28 -23.96 2.08
C ILE A 214 7.20 -25.14 1.79
N ASP A 215 7.15 -25.63 0.56
CA ASP A 215 8.01 -26.70 0.08
C ASP A 215 9.48 -26.29 0.09
N GLY A 216 10.35 -27.17 0.57
CA GLY A 216 11.78 -26.88 0.76
C GLY A 216 12.52 -26.70 -0.58
N GLN A 217 12.12 -27.41 -1.63
CA GLN A 217 12.75 -27.29 -2.94
C GLN A 217 12.39 -25.97 -3.62
N GLU A 218 11.10 -25.62 -3.58
CA GLU A 218 10.62 -24.33 -4.09
C GLU A 218 11.22 -23.14 -3.33
N LEU A 219 11.34 -23.26 -2.00
CA LEU A 219 11.98 -22.25 -1.17
C LEU A 219 13.45 -22.08 -1.51
N THR A 220 14.17 -23.18 -1.74
CA THR A 220 15.58 -23.17 -2.15
C THR A 220 15.72 -22.52 -3.55
N ALA A 221 14.82 -22.85 -4.47
CA ALA A 221 14.79 -22.24 -5.80
C ALA A 221 14.51 -20.72 -5.72
N CYS A 222 13.61 -20.29 -4.82
CA CYS A 222 13.35 -18.89 -4.54
C CYS A 222 14.60 -18.18 -3.99
N ALA A 223 15.29 -18.78 -3.00
CA ALA A 223 16.51 -18.25 -2.42
C ALA A 223 17.63 -18.10 -3.49
N ARG A 224 17.81 -19.09 -4.33
CA ARG A 224 18.79 -19.03 -5.44
C ARG A 224 18.49 -17.94 -6.46
N ARG A 225 17.21 -17.70 -6.79
CA ARG A 225 16.80 -16.56 -7.65
C ARG A 225 17.10 -15.20 -7.02
N LEU A 226 17.20 -15.14 -5.68
CA LEU A 226 17.60 -13.96 -4.92
C LEU A 226 19.13 -13.84 -4.74
N GLY A 227 19.91 -14.76 -5.34
CA GLY A 227 21.36 -14.74 -5.29
C GLY A 227 22.00 -15.49 -4.11
N TYR A 228 21.19 -16.17 -3.27
CA TYR A 228 21.74 -17.01 -2.21
C TYR A 228 22.32 -18.30 -2.78
N VAL A 229 23.46 -18.69 -2.27
CA VAL A 229 24.17 -19.92 -2.65
C VAL A 229 24.46 -20.78 -1.43
N ASP A 230 24.48 -22.10 -1.63
CA ASP A 230 24.90 -23.00 -0.57
C ASP A 230 26.39 -22.78 -0.26
N ASN A 231 26.74 -22.77 1.01
CA ASN A 231 28.12 -22.69 1.46
C ASN A 231 28.39 -23.72 2.59
N GLU A 232 29.63 -23.81 3.07
CA GLU A 232 30.04 -24.77 4.10
C GLU A 232 29.24 -24.64 5.42
N LEU A 233 28.69 -23.47 5.72
CA LEU A 233 28.02 -23.17 6.99
C LEU A 233 26.49 -23.30 6.93
N SER A 234 25.87 -23.07 5.76
CA SER A 234 24.40 -23.08 5.63
C SER A 234 23.90 -23.18 4.19
N ALA A 235 22.73 -23.80 4.01
CA ALA A 235 22.03 -23.85 2.75
C ALA A 235 21.49 -22.47 2.34
N ALA A 236 21.32 -22.25 1.04
CA ALA A 236 20.78 -21.00 0.48
C ALA A 236 19.43 -20.61 1.08
N ALA A 237 18.53 -21.57 1.28
CA ALA A 237 17.22 -21.34 1.89
C ALA A 237 17.33 -20.87 3.35
N GLU A 238 18.28 -21.38 4.11
CA GLU A 238 18.48 -20.99 5.52
C GLU A 238 19.05 -19.56 5.63
N GLN A 239 20.00 -19.22 4.77
CA GLN A 239 20.57 -17.87 4.69
C GLN A 239 19.46 -16.86 4.36
N PHE A 240 18.69 -17.14 3.32
CA PHE A 240 17.54 -16.32 2.93
C PHE A 240 16.52 -16.14 4.07
N LEU A 241 16.12 -17.24 4.74
CA LEU A 241 15.16 -17.17 5.83
C LEU A 241 15.68 -16.41 7.06
N ARG A 242 16.99 -16.43 7.30
CA ARG A 242 17.64 -15.64 8.35
C ARG A 242 17.53 -14.15 8.06
N ASP A 243 17.86 -13.74 6.82
CA ASP A 243 17.73 -12.35 6.38
C ASP A 243 16.27 -11.88 6.36
N TYR A 244 15.36 -12.72 5.87
CA TYR A 244 13.92 -12.44 5.88
C TYR A 244 13.42 -12.17 7.32
N ARG A 245 13.76 -13.02 8.28
CA ARG A 245 13.38 -12.83 9.69
C ARG A 245 14.00 -11.57 10.30
N ARG A 246 15.24 -11.27 9.96
CA ARG A 246 15.93 -10.06 10.42
C ARG A 246 15.21 -8.82 9.94
N HIS A 247 14.98 -8.68 8.63
CA HIS A 247 14.30 -7.53 8.06
C HIS A 247 12.87 -7.37 8.59
N THR A 248 12.07 -8.43 8.54
CA THR A 248 10.69 -8.37 9.03
C THR A 248 10.61 -8.10 10.54
N GLY A 249 11.51 -8.68 11.34
CA GLY A 249 11.57 -8.42 12.78
C GLY A 249 11.95 -6.98 13.12
N GLN A 250 12.85 -6.37 12.35
CA GLN A 250 13.21 -4.95 12.53
C GLN A 250 12.07 -4.01 12.15
N VAL A 251 11.43 -4.24 11.01
CA VAL A 251 10.25 -3.45 10.57
C VAL A 251 9.12 -3.55 11.59
N ASN A 252 8.79 -4.76 12.05
CA ASN A 252 7.72 -4.96 13.01
C ASN A 252 7.99 -4.23 14.34
N ARG A 253 9.23 -4.22 14.84
CA ARG A 253 9.59 -3.44 16.03
C ARG A 253 9.31 -1.95 15.83
N ILE A 254 9.79 -1.35 14.73
CA ILE A 254 9.53 0.07 14.43
C ILE A 254 8.02 0.32 14.30
N PHE A 255 7.28 -0.61 13.69
CA PHE A 255 5.83 -0.51 13.58
C PHE A 255 5.15 -0.49 14.95
N GLU A 256 5.52 -1.42 15.85
CA GLU A 256 4.98 -1.49 17.21
C GLU A 256 5.38 -0.26 18.03
N ASP A 257 6.59 0.28 17.87
CA ASP A 257 7.02 1.51 18.55
C ASP A 257 6.18 2.74 18.13
N ILE A 258 5.76 2.78 16.87
CA ILE A 258 4.93 3.87 16.34
C ILE A 258 3.45 3.69 16.68
N PHE A 259 2.94 2.46 16.61
CA PHE A 259 1.51 2.18 16.71
C PHE A 259 1.08 1.48 18.01
N GLY A 260 2.00 0.85 18.75
CA GLY A 260 1.68 0.05 19.94
C GLY A 260 1.42 0.86 21.20
N ALA A 261 2.01 2.05 21.34
CA ALA A 261 1.83 2.90 22.51
C ALA A 261 0.42 3.49 22.62
N SER A 262 -0.13 3.59 23.82
CA SER A 262 -1.45 4.18 24.08
C SER A 262 -1.50 5.68 23.70
N GLU A 263 -0.38 6.37 23.87
CA GLU A 263 -0.15 7.76 23.41
C GLU A 263 1.18 7.82 22.69
N PRO A 264 1.19 7.70 21.35
CA PRO A 264 2.43 7.75 20.59
C PRO A 264 3.01 9.16 20.62
N SER A 265 4.16 9.33 21.27
CA SER A 265 4.87 10.61 21.42
C SER A 265 5.13 11.32 20.07
N ARG A 266 5.24 10.55 18.99
CA ARG A 266 5.50 11.07 17.63
C ARG A 266 4.34 11.89 17.06
N PHE A 267 3.11 11.72 17.55
CA PHE A 267 1.94 12.46 17.08
C PHE A 267 1.52 13.58 18.02
N SER A 268 2.20 13.75 19.15
CA SER A 268 1.86 14.74 20.19
C SER A 268 1.81 16.18 19.70
N GLN A 269 2.58 16.52 18.65
CA GLN A 269 2.58 17.85 18.03
C GLN A 269 1.46 18.05 17.01
N SER A 270 0.83 16.98 16.55
CA SER A 270 -0.25 17.00 15.54
C SER A 270 -1.64 16.88 16.16
N ILE A 271 -1.70 16.47 17.43
CA ILE A 271 -2.94 16.24 18.19
C ILE A 271 -3.41 17.53 18.93
N ARG A 272 -2.63 18.63 18.86
CA ARG A 272 -3.01 19.94 19.44
C ARG A 272 -3.69 20.84 18.44
#